data_0107fe4c7ea42bd4a328b0415b2be3b3
#
_entry.id   0107fe4c7ea42bd4a328b0415b2be3b3
#
_cell.length_a   1.000
_cell.length_b   1.000
_cell.length_c   1.000
_cell.angle_alpha   90.00
_cell.angle_beta   90.00
_cell.angle_gamma   90.00
#
_symmetry.space_group_name_H-M   'P 1'
#
loop_
_entity.id
_entity.type
_entity.pdbx_description
1 polymer ?
#
loop_
_entity_poly.entity_id
_entity_poly.type
_entity_poly.pdbx_seq_one_letter_code
_entity_poly.pdbx_strand_id
1 'polypeptide(L)'
;MASIRKKLAVNVHDSKNTRMDIASAGVLANWRPDEIAHISRYDKISSLCIAEAEDLGRPLSVLEIGCGELWVLRNLYKAYTVKKSDIIRRYCGVDIDPVILTELPYWPNGDGAIADSIWLRNFNAHLHVQDLTVNSALPVEDNSIDFFWSTEVIEHMKPEFIPVWLDEVNRKLRPGGLVYVSTPNHDGSNDK
;
A
#
# COMPACT_ATOMS: atom_id res chain seq x y z
N MET A 1 -30.32 -11.18 9.50
CA MET A 1 -29.52 -10.47 8.50
C MET A 1 -28.42 -9.72 9.22
N ALA A 2 -27.19 -10.24 9.17
CA ALA A 2 -26.03 -9.59 9.79
C ALA A 2 -25.65 -8.38 8.94
N SER A 3 -25.61 -7.21 9.56
CA SER A 3 -25.18 -5.97 8.92
C SER A 3 -23.70 -6.08 8.55
N ILE A 4 -23.42 -6.16 7.25
CA ILE A 4 -22.06 -6.13 6.71
C ILE A 4 -21.55 -4.71 6.88
N ARG A 5 -20.84 -4.43 7.98
CA ARG A 5 -20.12 -3.17 8.15
C ARG A 5 -18.79 -3.30 7.42
N LYS A 6 -18.68 -2.70 6.23
CA LYS A 6 -17.38 -2.41 5.63
C LYS A 6 -16.68 -1.37 6.51
N LYS A 7 -15.51 -1.72 7.05
CA LYS A 7 -14.70 -0.75 7.81
C LYS A 7 -14.02 0.18 6.80
N LEU A 8 -14.55 1.37 6.62
CA LEU A 8 -13.88 2.44 5.87
C LEU A 8 -12.99 3.20 6.86
N ALA A 9 -11.68 2.97 6.82
CA ALA A 9 -10.73 3.77 7.58
C ALA A 9 -10.25 4.93 6.68
N VAL A 10 -10.97 6.05 6.72
CA VAL A 10 -10.48 7.31 6.16
C VAL A 10 -9.63 7.97 7.22
N ASN A 11 -8.32 7.85 7.13
CA ASN A 11 -7.40 8.65 7.94
C ASN A 11 -6.98 9.87 7.12
N VAL A 12 -7.54 11.02 7.45
CA VAL A 12 -6.94 12.31 7.09
C VAL A 12 -5.68 12.43 7.92
N HIS A 13 -4.53 12.29 7.30
CA HIS A 13 -3.25 12.36 7.97
C HIS A 13 -3.00 13.81 8.40
N ASP A 14 -3.15 14.11 9.67
CA ASP A 14 -2.66 15.37 10.23
C ASP A 14 -1.12 15.25 10.38
N SER A 15 -0.41 15.88 9.44
CA SER A 15 1.05 15.90 9.39
C SER A 15 1.70 16.44 10.69
N LYS A 16 0.94 17.09 11.56
CA LYS A 16 1.43 17.62 12.84
C LYS A 16 1.58 16.54 13.90
N ASN A 17 0.72 15.51 13.92
CA ASN A 17 0.81 14.43 14.91
C ASN A 17 1.92 13.41 14.59
N THR A 18 2.22 13.21 13.31
CA THR A 18 3.28 12.26 12.89
C THR A 18 4.68 12.77 13.26
N ARG A 19 4.89 14.08 13.31
CA ARG A 19 6.17 14.68 13.69
C ARG A 19 6.60 14.38 15.14
N MET A 20 5.66 14.18 16.06
CA MET A 20 6.00 13.99 17.48
C MET A 20 6.44 12.56 17.82
N ASP A 21 5.83 11.55 17.22
CA ASP A 21 6.11 10.15 17.59
C ASP A 21 7.44 9.65 17.00
N ILE A 22 7.82 10.12 15.82
CA ILE A 22 9.05 9.73 15.13
C ILE A 22 10.26 10.55 15.61
N ALA A 23 10.07 11.83 15.91
CA ALA A 23 11.14 12.69 16.45
C ALA A 23 11.58 12.26 17.86
N SER A 24 10.68 11.69 18.66
CA SER A 24 10.99 11.18 20.01
C SER A 24 11.86 9.92 20.00
N ALA A 25 11.94 9.20 18.88
CA ALA A 25 12.72 7.97 18.76
C ALA A 25 14.21 8.19 18.44
N GLY A 26 14.65 9.42 18.18
CA GLY A 26 16.07 9.75 17.90
C GLY A 26 16.67 9.15 16.63
N VAL A 27 15.92 8.31 15.91
CA VAL A 27 16.40 7.52 14.78
C VAL A 27 16.41 8.32 13.48
N LEU A 28 15.67 9.42 13.40
CA LEU A 28 15.40 10.16 12.16
C LEU A 28 15.99 11.58 12.12
N ALA A 29 16.98 11.86 12.97
CA ALA A 29 17.56 13.22 13.09
C ALA A 29 18.14 13.79 11.77
N ASN A 30 18.40 12.94 10.77
CA ASN A 30 18.96 13.31 9.48
C ASN A 30 17.99 13.17 8.29
N TRP A 31 16.69 12.87 8.54
CA TRP A 31 15.72 12.66 7.49
C TRP A 31 14.95 13.95 7.19
N ARG A 32 14.63 14.16 5.92
CA ARG A 32 13.79 15.29 5.52
C ARG A 32 12.34 15.07 5.98
N PRO A 33 11.57 16.14 6.25
CA PRO A 33 10.18 16.01 6.71
C PRO A 33 9.26 15.19 5.79
N ASP A 34 9.46 15.29 4.48
CA ASP A 34 8.74 14.51 3.47
C ASP A 34 9.07 13.01 3.55
N GLU A 35 10.34 12.66 3.74
CA GLU A 35 10.77 11.28 3.94
C GLU A 35 10.16 10.66 5.20
N ILE A 36 10.09 11.44 6.30
CA ILE A 36 9.46 11.01 7.55
C ILE A 36 7.96 10.73 7.34
N ALA A 37 7.26 11.59 6.60
CA ALA A 37 5.85 11.39 6.30
C ALA A 37 5.60 10.10 5.50
N HIS A 38 6.44 9.82 4.52
CA HIS A 38 6.35 8.58 3.75
C HIS A 38 6.58 7.33 4.61
N ILE A 39 7.64 7.32 5.42
CA ILE A 39 7.97 6.18 6.29
C ILE A 39 6.85 5.90 7.28
N SER A 40 6.32 6.93 7.93
CA SER A 40 5.25 6.73 8.91
C SER A 40 3.97 6.19 8.27
N ARG A 41 3.69 6.55 7.01
CA ARG A 41 2.58 6.01 6.22
C ARG A 41 2.79 4.52 5.93
N TYR A 42 3.98 4.13 5.49
CA TYR A 42 4.31 2.74 5.23
C TYR A 42 4.26 1.89 6.50
N ASP A 43 4.73 2.43 7.62
CA ASP A 43 4.66 1.79 8.93
C ASP A 43 3.21 1.61 9.41
N LYS A 44 2.37 2.62 9.18
CA LYS A 44 0.93 2.52 9.47
C LYS A 44 0.26 1.40 8.69
N ILE A 45 0.50 1.31 7.38
CA ILE A 45 -0.08 0.25 6.54
C ILE A 45 0.45 -1.11 6.97
N SER A 46 1.74 -1.21 7.25
CA SER A 46 2.37 -2.45 7.74
C SER A 46 1.73 -2.92 9.04
N SER A 47 1.51 -2.00 9.98
CA SER A 47 0.85 -2.29 11.26
C SER A 47 -0.60 -2.74 11.05
N LEU A 48 -1.32 -2.12 10.10
CA LEU A 48 -2.68 -2.53 9.75
C LEU A 48 -2.71 -3.92 9.11
N CYS A 49 -1.73 -4.27 8.26
CA CYS A 49 -1.62 -5.62 7.71
C CYS A 49 -1.47 -6.67 8.82
N ILE A 50 -0.62 -6.41 9.81
CA ILE A 50 -0.40 -7.32 10.92
C ILE A 50 -1.68 -7.48 11.75
N ALA A 51 -2.28 -6.35 12.16
CA ALA A 51 -3.49 -6.36 12.98
C ALA A 51 -4.66 -7.07 12.27
N GLU A 52 -4.84 -6.84 10.97
CA GLU A 52 -5.92 -7.48 10.20
C GLU A 52 -5.67 -8.99 10.02
N ALA A 53 -4.42 -9.41 9.80
CA ALA A 53 -4.07 -10.83 9.73
C ALA A 53 -4.31 -11.54 11.06
N GLU A 54 -3.99 -10.89 12.18
CA GLU A 54 -4.27 -11.39 13.54
C GLU A 54 -5.78 -11.48 13.81
N ASP A 55 -6.55 -10.44 13.47
CA ASP A 55 -8.01 -10.39 13.66
C ASP A 55 -8.72 -11.48 12.85
N LEU A 56 -8.25 -11.73 11.62
CA LEU A 56 -8.78 -12.81 10.77
C LEU A 56 -8.24 -14.19 11.10
N GLY A 57 -7.20 -14.31 11.92
CA GLY A 57 -6.50 -15.57 12.23
C GLY A 57 -5.88 -16.26 11.02
N ARG A 58 -5.55 -15.50 9.97
CA ARG A 58 -4.95 -16.02 8.73
C ARG A 58 -4.24 -14.92 7.93
N PRO A 59 -3.28 -15.28 7.07
CA PRO A 59 -2.61 -14.31 6.20
C PRO A 59 -3.57 -13.70 5.16
N LEU A 60 -3.27 -12.46 4.76
CA LEU A 60 -4.08 -11.61 3.89
C LEU A 60 -3.81 -11.86 2.40
N SER A 61 -4.83 -11.66 1.57
CA SER A 61 -4.68 -11.29 0.16
C SER A 61 -4.78 -9.77 0.05
N VAL A 62 -3.77 -9.14 -0.51
CA VAL A 62 -3.68 -7.68 -0.57
C VAL A 62 -3.55 -7.16 -1.99
N LEU A 63 -4.07 -5.95 -2.22
CA LEU A 63 -3.97 -5.23 -3.48
C LEU A 63 -3.44 -3.83 -3.19
N GLU A 64 -2.39 -3.43 -3.89
CA GLU A 64 -1.83 -2.08 -3.88
C GLU A 64 -1.93 -1.47 -5.28
N ILE A 65 -2.47 -0.25 -5.37
CA ILE A 65 -2.45 0.55 -6.59
C ILE A 65 -1.53 1.74 -6.40
N GLY A 66 -0.64 1.96 -7.39
CA GLY A 66 0.50 2.86 -7.28
C GLY A 66 1.58 2.22 -6.42
N CYS A 67 1.91 0.97 -6.70
CA CYS A 67 2.83 0.19 -5.87
C CYS A 67 4.29 0.67 -5.97
N GLY A 68 4.64 1.41 -7.04
CA GLY A 68 5.94 2.01 -7.24
C GLY A 68 7.09 1.10 -6.83
N GLU A 69 7.95 1.57 -5.95
CA GLU A 69 9.10 0.82 -5.43
C GLU A 69 8.76 -0.18 -4.29
N LEU A 70 7.49 -0.52 -4.08
CA LEU A 70 7.04 -1.51 -3.10
C LEU A 70 7.42 -1.18 -1.64
N TRP A 71 7.37 0.11 -1.28
CA TRP A 71 7.86 0.57 0.02
C TRP A 71 7.14 -0.07 1.21
N VAL A 72 5.85 -0.38 1.11
CA VAL A 72 5.10 -1.07 2.17
C VAL A 72 5.62 -2.50 2.36
N LEU A 73 5.82 -3.25 1.27
CA LEU A 73 6.39 -4.59 1.35
C LEU A 73 7.82 -4.58 1.89
N ARG A 74 8.61 -3.60 1.45
CA ARG A 74 9.98 -3.40 1.96
C ARG A 74 9.97 -3.13 3.45
N ASN A 75 9.08 -2.29 3.93
CA ASN A 75 8.94 -1.99 5.35
C ASN A 75 8.52 -3.24 6.13
N LEU A 76 7.51 -3.97 5.68
CA LEU A 76 7.10 -5.24 6.28
C LEU A 76 8.27 -6.25 6.34
N TYR A 77 9.05 -6.34 5.28
CA TYR A 77 10.17 -7.28 5.21
C TYR A 77 11.30 -6.93 6.19
N LYS A 78 11.62 -5.65 6.35
CA LYS A 78 12.75 -5.19 7.17
C LYS A 78 12.39 -4.93 8.63
N ALA A 79 11.29 -4.24 8.88
CA ALA A 79 10.97 -3.71 10.21
C ALA A 79 10.37 -4.77 11.14
N TYR A 80 9.77 -5.82 10.59
CA TYR A 80 9.04 -6.79 11.39
C TYR A 80 9.70 -8.16 11.38
N THR A 81 9.90 -8.73 12.55
CA THR A 81 10.51 -10.05 12.76
C THR A 81 9.56 -11.23 12.54
N VAL A 82 8.26 -10.95 12.42
CA VAL A 82 7.23 -11.95 12.15
C VAL A 82 7.45 -12.63 10.79
N LYS A 83 7.06 -13.89 10.71
CA LYS A 83 7.13 -14.64 9.46
C LYS A 83 6.18 -14.03 8.43
N LYS A 84 6.72 -13.60 7.30
CA LYS A 84 6.00 -12.77 6.30
C LYS A 84 4.82 -13.49 5.67
N SER A 85 4.94 -14.80 5.45
CA SER A 85 3.85 -15.66 4.94
C SER A 85 2.66 -15.76 5.89
N ASP A 86 2.84 -15.42 7.17
CA ASP A 86 1.76 -15.43 8.16
C ASP A 86 1.00 -14.10 8.16
N ILE A 87 1.54 -13.05 7.50
CA ILE A 87 0.88 -11.75 7.34
C ILE A 87 0.21 -11.64 5.98
N ILE A 88 0.95 -11.91 4.90
CA ILE A 88 0.47 -11.81 3.52
C ILE A 88 0.72 -13.12 2.80
N ARG A 89 -0.33 -13.76 2.31
CA ARG A 89 -0.27 -14.96 1.47
C ARG A 89 -0.21 -14.65 -0.02
N ARG A 90 -0.73 -13.50 -0.43
CA ARG A 90 -0.73 -13.03 -1.81
C ARG A 90 -0.72 -11.51 -1.84
N TYR A 91 0.20 -10.95 -2.58
CA TYR A 91 0.28 -9.53 -2.89
C TYR A 91 0.06 -9.31 -4.38
N CYS A 92 -0.79 -8.37 -4.74
CA CYS A 92 -0.94 -7.87 -6.10
C CYS A 92 -0.62 -6.38 -6.11
N GLY A 93 0.42 -6.00 -6.84
CA GLY A 93 0.80 -4.60 -7.06
C GLY A 93 0.45 -4.18 -8.49
N VAL A 94 -0.17 -3.00 -8.63
CA VAL A 94 -0.49 -2.39 -9.92
C VAL A 94 0.12 -1.01 -9.97
N ASP A 95 0.82 -0.70 -11.06
CA ASP A 95 1.37 0.62 -11.32
C ASP A 95 1.29 0.94 -12.81
N ILE A 96 1.31 2.22 -13.16
CA ILE A 96 1.38 2.67 -14.56
C ILE A 96 2.81 2.63 -15.09
N ASP A 97 3.80 2.74 -14.20
CA ASP A 97 5.21 2.82 -14.57
C ASP A 97 5.81 1.43 -14.81
N PRO A 98 6.29 1.13 -16.05
CA PRO A 98 6.94 -0.13 -16.34
C PRO A 98 8.25 -0.35 -15.57
N VAL A 99 8.84 0.68 -14.99
CA VAL A 99 10.05 0.62 -14.16
C VAL A 99 9.90 -0.36 -13.00
N ILE A 100 8.68 -0.54 -12.47
CA ILE A 100 8.40 -1.55 -11.43
C ILE A 100 8.79 -2.98 -11.84
N LEU A 101 8.82 -3.29 -13.14
CA LEU A 101 9.21 -4.62 -13.63
C LEU A 101 10.68 -4.71 -14.00
N THR A 102 11.36 -3.58 -14.25
CA THR A 102 12.72 -3.55 -14.82
C THR A 102 13.78 -3.08 -13.85
N GLU A 103 13.48 -2.13 -12.96
CA GLU A 103 14.48 -1.47 -12.13
C GLU A 103 14.36 -1.77 -10.63
N LEU A 104 13.23 -2.29 -10.15
CA LEU A 104 13.07 -2.74 -8.76
C LEU A 104 14.06 -3.83 -8.29
N PRO A 105 14.78 -4.55 -9.18
CA PRO A 105 15.81 -5.50 -8.77
C PRO A 105 16.94 -4.90 -7.95
N TYR A 106 17.18 -3.60 -8.09
CA TYR A 106 18.34 -2.95 -7.50
C TYR A 106 18.05 -2.39 -6.11
N TRP A 107 17.63 -3.24 -5.21
CA TRP A 107 17.79 -2.93 -3.80
C TRP A 107 19.29 -2.81 -3.46
N PRO A 108 19.72 -1.92 -2.52
CA PRO A 108 21.11 -1.63 -2.21
C PRO A 108 22.03 -2.81 -1.87
N ASN A 109 21.52 -4.01 -1.80
CA ASN A 109 22.29 -5.23 -1.50
C ASN A 109 22.47 -6.17 -2.71
N GLY A 110 22.11 -5.76 -3.91
CA GLY A 110 22.45 -6.51 -5.13
C GLY A 110 21.69 -7.82 -5.38
N ASP A 111 20.55 -8.02 -4.76
CA ASP A 111 19.82 -9.29 -4.80
C ASP A 111 18.93 -9.44 -6.07
N GLY A 112 19.54 -9.44 -7.25
CA GLY A 112 18.97 -10.01 -8.47
C GLY A 112 17.64 -9.42 -9.00
N ALA A 113 17.19 -9.90 -10.15
CA ALA A 113 15.95 -9.48 -10.78
C ALA A 113 14.71 -9.73 -9.88
N ILE A 114 13.69 -8.86 -9.97
CA ILE A 114 12.47 -8.91 -9.14
C ILE A 114 11.83 -10.29 -9.14
N ALA A 115 11.76 -10.93 -10.30
CA ALA A 115 11.19 -12.27 -10.47
C ALA A 115 11.89 -13.32 -9.60
N ASP A 116 13.17 -13.09 -9.25
CA ASP A 116 14.02 -14.02 -8.50
C ASP A 116 14.26 -13.56 -7.06
N SER A 117 13.78 -12.38 -6.65
CA SER A 117 14.03 -11.90 -5.31
C SER A 117 13.29 -12.74 -4.26
N ILE A 118 14.06 -13.30 -3.30
CA ILE A 118 13.54 -14.14 -2.22
C ILE A 118 12.48 -13.40 -1.41
N TRP A 119 12.64 -12.09 -1.21
CA TRP A 119 11.71 -11.33 -0.40
C TRP A 119 10.33 -11.15 -1.08
N LEU A 120 10.26 -11.01 -2.41
CA LEU A 120 8.96 -10.97 -3.13
C LEU A 120 8.27 -12.33 -3.11
N ARG A 121 9.04 -13.42 -3.21
CA ARG A 121 8.48 -14.78 -3.07
C ARG A 121 7.85 -15.02 -1.72
N ASN A 122 8.37 -14.42 -0.66
CA ASN A 122 7.79 -14.51 0.68
C ASN A 122 6.37 -13.94 0.78
N PHE A 123 6.00 -13.01 -0.13
CA PHE A 123 4.67 -12.41 -0.21
C PHE A 123 3.83 -12.97 -1.35
N ASN A 124 4.33 -13.96 -2.10
CA ASN A 124 3.70 -14.43 -3.34
C ASN A 124 3.25 -13.23 -4.20
N ALA A 125 4.22 -12.35 -4.51
CA ALA A 125 3.97 -11.06 -5.13
C ALA A 125 3.80 -11.18 -6.64
N HIS A 126 2.73 -10.57 -7.15
CA HIS A 126 2.42 -10.42 -8.57
C HIS A 126 2.34 -8.93 -8.89
N LEU A 127 3.13 -8.49 -9.86
CA LEU A 127 3.21 -7.08 -10.27
C LEU A 127 2.65 -6.92 -11.69
N HIS A 128 1.84 -5.88 -11.88
CA HIS A 128 1.17 -5.59 -13.13
C HIS A 128 1.39 -4.14 -13.55
N VAL A 129 1.85 -3.92 -14.78
CA VAL A 129 1.88 -2.58 -15.38
C VAL A 129 0.55 -2.34 -16.06
N GLN A 130 -0.18 -1.34 -15.59
CA GLN A 130 -1.52 -1.07 -16.09
C GLN A 130 -1.91 0.40 -15.90
N ASP A 131 -2.35 1.03 -16.98
CA ASP A 131 -3.03 2.32 -16.93
C ASP A 131 -4.53 2.10 -16.63
N LEU A 132 -4.95 2.46 -15.43
CA LEU A 132 -6.33 2.28 -14.97
C LEU A 132 -7.33 3.23 -15.65
N THR A 133 -6.86 4.26 -16.37
CA THR A 133 -7.71 5.15 -17.18
C THR A 133 -8.08 4.53 -18.52
N VAL A 134 -7.28 3.57 -18.99
CA VAL A 134 -7.48 2.81 -20.23
C VAL A 134 -8.20 1.49 -19.95
N ASN A 135 -7.77 0.80 -18.90
CA ASN A 135 -8.37 -0.46 -18.47
C ASN A 135 -8.55 -0.44 -16.94
N SER A 136 -9.77 -0.26 -16.49
CA SER A 136 -10.11 -0.20 -15.06
C SER A 136 -10.19 -1.58 -14.39
N ALA A 137 -10.24 -2.67 -15.14
CA ALA A 137 -10.36 -4.02 -14.59
C ALA A 137 -9.08 -4.42 -13.84
N LEU A 138 -9.17 -4.62 -12.54
CA LEU A 138 -8.02 -5.03 -11.71
C LEU A 138 -7.70 -6.52 -11.86
N PRO A 139 -6.41 -6.91 -11.87
CA PRO A 139 -5.96 -8.27 -12.19
C PRO A 139 -6.11 -9.24 -11.00
N VAL A 140 -7.22 -9.14 -10.30
CA VAL A 140 -7.60 -10.01 -9.17
C VAL A 140 -9.06 -10.41 -9.29
N GLU A 141 -9.42 -11.53 -8.66
CA GLU A 141 -10.80 -12.01 -8.67
C GLU A 141 -11.71 -11.16 -7.77
N ASP A 142 -13.00 -11.18 -8.04
CA ASP A 142 -14.00 -10.50 -7.23
C ASP A 142 -14.07 -11.11 -5.82
N ASN A 143 -14.30 -10.28 -4.82
CA ASN A 143 -14.38 -10.68 -3.41
C ASN A 143 -13.13 -11.48 -2.92
N SER A 144 -11.95 -11.22 -3.49
CA SER A 144 -10.73 -11.99 -3.20
C SER A 144 -9.74 -11.24 -2.29
N ILE A 145 -9.89 -9.93 -2.13
CA ILE A 145 -8.96 -9.06 -1.43
C ILE A 145 -9.44 -8.78 0.00
N ASP A 146 -8.55 -8.97 0.95
CA ASP A 146 -8.79 -8.69 2.37
C ASP A 146 -8.46 -7.24 2.72
N PHE A 147 -7.36 -6.71 2.16
CA PHE A 147 -6.91 -5.34 2.40
C PHE A 147 -6.41 -4.70 1.11
N PHE A 148 -6.96 -3.55 0.80
CA PHE A 148 -6.55 -2.68 -0.31
C PHE A 148 -5.90 -1.42 0.24
N TRP A 149 -4.80 -0.99 -0.38
CA TRP A 149 -4.27 0.35 -0.15
C TRP A 149 -3.78 1.02 -1.42
N SER A 150 -3.80 2.35 -1.39
CA SER A 150 -3.24 3.22 -2.41
C SER A 150 -2.74 4.51 -1.77
N THR A 151 -1.51 4.88 -2.07
CA THR A 151 -0.88 6.07 -1.48
C THR A 151 -0.34 6.96 -2.57
N GLU A 152 -0.70 8.25 -2.52
CA GLU A 152 -0.22 9.28 -3.48
C GLU A 152 -0.54 8.92 -4.95
N VAL A 153 -1.76 8.47 -5.21
CA VAL A 153 -2.23 8.09 -6.55
C VAL A 153 -3.45 8.88 -6.97
N ILE A 154 -4.42 9.04 -6.05
CA ILE A 154 -5.74 9.61 -6.38
C ILE A 154 -5.64 11.05 -6.89
N GLU A 155 -4.64 11.80 -6.45
CA GLU A 155 -4.35 13.17 -6.90
C GLU A 155 -3.88 13.25 -8.35
N HIS A 156 -3.37 12.15 -8.90
CA HIS A 156 -2.94 12.06 -10.30
C HIS A 156 -4.06 11.57 -11.22
N MET A 157 -5.18 11.12 -10.67
CA MET A 157 -6.32 10.63 -11.43
C MET A 157 -7.26 11.78 -11.81
N LYS A 158 -7.79 11.76 -13.04
CA LYS A 158 -8.87 12.68 -13.39
C LYS A 158 -10.13 12.33 -12.59
N PRO A 159 -10.88 13.33 -12.09
CA PRO A 159 -12.04 13.12 -11.22
C PRO A 159 -13.09 12.13 -11.77
N GLU A 160 -13.27 12.09 -13.07
CA GLU A 160 -14.22 11.19 -13.74
C GLU A 160 -13.89 9.71 -13.63
N PHE A 161 -12.60 9.36 -13.43
CA PHE A 161 -12.17 7.96 -13.26
C PHE A 161 -12.22 7.47 -11.81
N ILE A 162 -12.25 8.39 -10.84
CA ILE A 162 -12.22 8.03 -9.42
C ILE A 162 -13.41 7.14 -9.01
N PRO A 163 -14.66 7.45 -9.38
CA PRO A 163 -15.80 6.58 -9.05
C PRO A 163 -15.66 5.19 -9.66
N VAL A 164 -15.27 5.09 -10.93
CA VAL A 164 -15.10 3.80 -11.63
C VAL A 164 -14.04 2.95 -10.94
N TRP A 165 -12.92 3.56 -10.56
CA TRP A 165 -11.85 2.91 -9.82
C TRP A 165 -12.30 2.42 -8.44
N LEU A 166 -13.03 3.26 -7.68
CA LEU A 166 -13.54 2.88 -6.36
C LEU A 166 -14.58 1.76 -6.43
N ASP A 167 -15.43 1.75 -7.44
CA ASP A 167 -16.40 0.68 -7.68
C ASP A 167 -15.68 -0.65 -8.00
N GLU A 168 -14.63 -0.59 -8.81
CA GLU A 168 -13.82 -1.76 -9.12
C GLU A 168 -13.10 -2.30 -7.88
N VAL A 169 -12.45 -1.43 -7.10
CA VAL A 169 -11.83 -1.81 -5.82
C VAL A 169 -12.87 -2.44 -4.88
N ASN A 170 -14.04 -1.83 -4.76
CA ASN A 170 -15.12 -2.35 -3.94
C ASN A 170 -15.58 -3.74 -4.39
N ARG A 171 -15.60 -4.00 -5.69
CA ARG A 171 -15.95 -5.31 -6.26
C ARG A 171 -14.91 -6.39 -5.92
N LYS A 172 -13.63 -6.00 -5.86
CA LYS A 172 -12.51 -6.91 -5.53
C LYS A 172 -12.40 -7.23 -4.04
N LEU A 173 -12.82 -6.31 -3.20
CA LEU A 173 -12.79 -6.49 -1.75
C LEU A 173 -13.81 -7.54 -1.30
N ARG A 174 -13.39 -8.39 -0.37
CA ARG A 174 -14.31 -9.25 0.38
C ARG A 174 -15.24 -8.43 1.25
N PRO A 175 -16.43 -8.93 1.57
CA PRO A 175 -17.26 -8.34 2.61
C PRO A 175 -16.46 -8.18 3.91
N GLY A 176 -16.38 -6.95 4.40
CA GLY A 176 -15.56 -6.61 5.58
C GLY A 176 -14.09 -6.28 5.29
N GLY A 177 -13.66 -6.36 4.03
CA GLY A 177 -12.30 -6.00 3.63
C GLY A 177 -11.94 -4.55 3.98
N LEU A 178 -10.65 -4.32 4.29
CA LEU A 178 -10.12 -3.04 4.71
C LEU A 178 -9.66 -2.21 3.51
N VAL A 179 -9.87 -0.90 3.59
CA VAL A 179 -9.38 0.08 2.59
C VAL A 179 -8.55 1.14 3.29
N TYR A 180 -7.39 1.44 2.73
CA TYR A 180 -6.56 2.59 3.10
C TYR A 180 -6.20 3.38 1.85
N VAL A 181 -6.54 4.67 1.84
CA VAL A 181 -6.15 5.60 0.76
C VAL A 181 -5.55 6.84 1.41
N SER A 182 -4.44 7.31 0.88
CA SER A 182 -3.86 8.59 1.25
C SER A 182 -3.53 9.43 0.03
N THR A 183 -3.59 10.74 0.21
CA THR A 183 -3.22 11.74 -0.77
C THR A 183 -2.59 12.93 -0.02
N PRO A 184 -1.69 13.71 -0.64
CA PRO A 184 -1.13 14.90 -0.02
C PRO A 184 -2.23 15.87 0.39
N ASN A 185 -2.07 16.48 1.57
CA ASN A 185 -2.92 17.59 1.96
C ASN A 185 -2.37 18.88 1.35
N HIS A 186 -3.00 19.36 0.28
CA HIS A 186 -2.67 20.63 -0.35
C HIS A 186 -3.40 21.76 0.40
N ASP A 187 -2.74 22.38 1.35
CA ASP A 187 -3.32 23.47 2.17
C ASP A 187 -3.30 24.84 1.46
N GLY A 188 -2.97 24.89 0.17
CA GLY A 188 -2.92 26.13 -0.62
C GLY A 188 -1.85 27.13 -0.19
N SER A 189 -0.95 26.77 0.72
CA SER A 189 0.05 27.69 1.28
C SER A 189 1.26 27.93 0.38
N ASN A 190 1.39 27.22 -0.73
CA ASN A 190 2.52 27.31 -1.65
C ASN A 190 2.25 28.10 -2.94
N ASP A 191 1.07 28.68 -3.12
CA ASP A 191 0.78 29.58 -4.23
C ASP A 191 1.20 31.05 -3.87
N LYS A 192 2.50 31.25 -3.67
CA LYS A 192 3.10 32.62 -3.67
C LYS A 192 4.39 32.64 -4.45
#